data_5ee4908b1c0e2e8b35952b2d85dbbbce
#
_entry.id   5ee4908b1c0e2e8b35952b2d85dbbbce
#
_cell.length_a   1.000
_cell.length_b   1.000
_cell.length_c   1.000
_cell.angle_alpha   90.00
_cell.angle_beta   90.00
_cell.angle_gamma   90.00
#
_symmetry.space_group_name_H-M   'P 1'
#
loop_
_entity.id
_entity.type
_entity.pdbx_description
1 polymer ?
#
loop_
_entity_poly.entity_id
_entity_poly.type
_entity_poly.pdbx_seq_one_letter_code
_entity_poly.pdbx_strand_id
1 'polypeptide(L)'
;LKRMSTAQEIVSDILQEITVQSPEQSIEAVDFQTVVRYINRFMSSLDAMGTKLGYTLVSSPADAITIPAGAEEGLIFNIALRLCTTYDITVSADLAMKARDSLNVMNIIGNPPPKSSYPGNMPIGSGNYQNTYNNFNFYDGCCEDDPTSCETTE
;
A
#
# COMPACT_ATOMS: atom_id res chain seq x y z
N LEU A 1 -4.83 -7.72 20.24
CA LEU A 1 -4.95 -8.74 19.18
C LEU A 1 -5.74 -8.11 18.03
N LYS A 2 -5.07 -7.85 16.87
CA LYS A 2 -5.73 -7.35 15.68
C LYS A 2 -6.58 -8.49 15.11
N ARG A 3 -7.90 -8.31 15.06
CA ARG A 3 -8.81 -9.28 14.45
C ARG A 3 -8.56 -9.27 12.95
N MET A 4 -8.29 -10.42 12.38
CA MET A 4 -8.25 -10.60 10.92
C MET A 4 -9.68 -10.88 10.45
N SER A 5 -10.07 -10.24 9.36
CA SER A 5 -11.38 -10.44 8.76
C SER A 5 -11.47 -11.82 8.13
N THR A 6 -12.59 -12.49 8.30
CA THR A 6 -12.83 -13.79 7.65
C THR A 6 -13.23 -13.59 6.19
N ALA A 7 -13.03 -14.63 5.37
CA ALA A 7 -13.46 -14.60 3.96
C ALA A 7 -14.97 -14.37 3.83
N GLN A 8 -15.76 -14.91 4.75
CA GLN A 8 -17.20 -14.71 4.77
C GLN A 8 -17.59 -13.26 5.03
N GLU A 9 -16.91 -12.57 5.97
CA GLU A 9 -17.15 -11.14 6.25
C GLU A 9 -16.84 -10.29 5.03
N ILE A 10 -15.67 -10.46 4.41
CA ILE A 10 -15.29 -9.70 3.22
C ILE A 10 -16.21 -9.96 2.03
N VAL A 11 -16.62 -11.21 1.80
CA VAL A 11 -17.58 -11.54 0.72
C VAL A 11 -18.93 -10.89 0.99
N SER A 12 -19.41 -10.88 2.24
CA SER A 12 -20.63 -10.17 2.62
C SER A 12 -20.54 -8.68 2.31
N ASP A 13 -19.45 -8.03 2.70
CA ASP A 13 -19.23 -6.60 2.46
C ASP A 13 -19.20 -6.26 0.96
N ILE A 14 -18.54 -7.11 0.15
CA ILE A 14 -18.51 -6.96 -1.31
C ILE A 14 -19.91 -7.05 -1.93
N LEU A 15 -20.69 -8.04 -1.52
CA LEU A 15 -22.04 -8.25 -2.06
C LEU A 15 -23.03 -7.16 -1.61
N GLN A 16 -22.83 -6.61 -0.41
CA GLN A 16 -23.61 -5.46 0.08
C GLN A 16 -23.26 -4.18 -0.68
N GLU A 17 -22.00 -3.94 -1.00
CA GLU A 17 -21.57 -2.75 -1.76
C GLU A 17 -22.19 -2.71 -3.16
N ILE A 18 -22.37 -3.86 -3.80
CA ILE A 18 -23.06 -3.96 -5.11
C ILE A 18 -24.56 -4.15 -5.00
N THR A 19 -25.14 -4.06 -3.81
CA THR A 19 -26.59 -4.20 -3.54
C THR A 19 -27.21 -5.53 -3.95
N VAL A 20 -26.43 -6.57 -4.15
CA VAL A 20 -26.93 -7.92 -4.48
C VAL A 20 -27.57 -8.60 -3.27
N GLN A 21 -27.09 -8.25 -2.06
CA GLN A 21 -27.60 -8.84 -0.82
C GLN A 21 -28.05 -7.80 0.19
N SER A 22 -29.13 -8.12 0.91
CA SER A 22 -29.48 -7.44 2.16
C SER A 22 -28.59 -7.96 3.29
N PRO A 23 -28.22 -7.11 4.29
CA PRO A 23 -27.34 -7.51 5.39
C PRO A 23 -27.86 -8.69 6.24
N GLU A 24 -29.15 -9.01 6.14
CA GLU A 24 -29.80 -10.10 6.87
C GLU A 24 -29.88 -11.42 6.08
N GLN A 25 -29.48 -11.43 4.82
CA GLN A 25 -29.58 -12.61 3.97
C GLN A 25 -28.30 -13.44 4.02
N SER A 26 -28.44 -14.76 4.14
CA SER A 26 -27.28 -15.67 4.06
C SER A 26 -26.71 -15.71 2.65
N ILE A 27 -25.40 -15.72 2.54
CA ILE A 27 -24.68 -15.80 1.25
C ILE A 27 -24.94 -17.17 0.63
N GLU A 28 -25.34 -17.21 -0.62
CA GLU A 28 -25.45 -18.47 -1.37
C GLU A 28 -24.05 -19.03 -1.68
N ALA A 29 -23.93 -20.35 -1.64
CA ALA A 29 -22.64 -21.02 -1.87
C ALA A 29 -22.05 -20.73 -3.27
N VAL A 30 -22.90 -20.52 -4.26
CA VAL A 30 -22.50 -20.17 -5.64
C VAL A 30 -21.90 -18.78 -5.71
N ASP A 31 -22.54 -17.81 -5.05
CA ASP A 31 -22.07 -16.43 -4.98
C ASP A 31 -20.75 -16.36 -4.22
N PHE A 32 -20.65 -17.04 -3.08
CA PHE A 32 -19.41 -17.14 -2.33
C PHE A 32 -18.25 -17.65 -3.20
N GLN A 33 -18.43 -18.76 -3.90
CA GLN A 33 -17.41 -19.34 -4.77
C GLN A 33 -17.03 -18.40 -5.93
N THR A 34 -17.99 -17.68 -6.47
CA THR A 34 -17.76 -16.72 -7.54
C THR A 34 -16.90 -15.56 -7.03
N VAL A 35 -17.28 -14.95 -5.92
CA VAL A 35 -16.53 -13.83 -5.31
C VAL A 35 -15.12 -14.27 -4.93
N VAL A 36 -14.95 -15.41 -4.26
CA VAL A 36 -13.63 -15.93 -3.87
C VAL A 36 -12.72 -16.14 -5.09
N ARG A 37 -13.28 -16.64 -6.20
CA ARG A 37 -12.52 -16.78 -7.46
C ARG A 37 -12.03 -15.44 -8.00
N TYR A 38 -12.84 -14.38 -7.92
CA TYR A 38 -12.45 -13.03 -8.30
C TYR A 38 -11.39 -12.47 -7.35
N ILE A 39 -11.53 -12.68 -6.03
CA ILE A 39 -10.52 -12.29 -5.03
C ILE A 39 -9.17 -12.93 -5.35
N ASN A 40 -9.14 -14.26 -5.50
CA ASN A 40 -7.91 -14.99 -5.76
C ASN A 40 -7.23 -14.53 -7.07
N ARG A 41 -8.00 -14.29 -8.14
CA ARG A 41 -7.46 -13.77 -9.41
C ARG A 41 -6.91 -12.36 -9.29
N PHE A 42 -7.64 -11.50 -8.58
CA PHE A 42 -7.22 -10.12 -8.37
C PHE A 42 -5.93 -10.04 -7.56
N MET A 43 -5.86 -10.78 -6.46
CA MET A 43 -4.65 -10.82 -5.62
C MET A 43 -3.46 -11.41 -6.36
N SER A 44 -3.66 -12.46 -7.16
CA SER A 44 -2.61 -13.00 -8.03
C SER A 44 -2.13 -11.99 -9.07
N SER A 45 -3.02 -11.16 -9.61
CA SER A 45 -2.62 -10.12 -10.56
C SER A 45 -1.83 -9.00 -9.89
N LEU A 46 -2.17 -8.61 -8.65
CA LEU A 46 -1.40 -7.64 -7.86
C LEU A 46 -0.01 -8.16 -7.52
N ASP A 47 0.08 -9.44 -7.14
CA ASP A 47 1.37 -10.09 -6.87
C ASP A 47 2.26 -10.12 -8.12
N ALA A 48 1.69 -10.39 -9.29
CA ALA A 48 2.40 -10.34 -10.57
C ALA A 48 2.87 -8.92 -10.94
N MET A 49 2.13 -7.89 -10.54
CA MET A 49 2.54 -6.47 -10.69
C MET A 49 3.60 -6.03 -9.67
N GLY A 50 3.98 -6.90 -8.74
CA GLY A 50 4.99 -6.63 -7.73
C GLY A 50 4.45 -6.12 -6.38
N THR A 51 3.13 -5.92 -6.26
CA THR A 51 2.49 -5.47 -5.01
C THR A 51 2.37 -6.63 -4.03
N LYS A 52 3.25 -6.69 -3.04
CA LYS A 52 3.35 -7.79 -2.08
C LYS A 52 2.53 -7.51 -0.82
N LEU A 53 1.30 -8.01 -0.77
CA LEU A 53 0.40 -7.83 0.37
C LEU A 53 0.39 -9.03 1.35
N GLY A 54 1.12 -10.10 1.05
CA GLY A 54 1.18 -11.30 1.90
C GLY A 54 -0.10 -12.14 1.85
N TYR A 55 -0.85 -12.07 0.76
CA TYR A 55 -2.10 -12.80 0.59
C TYR A 55 -1.88 -14.30 0.45
N THR A 56 -2.67 -15.09 1.14
CA THR A 56 -2.79 -16.55 0.98
C THR A 56 -4.11 -16.89 0.30
N LEU A 57 -4.09 -17.89 -0.60
CA LEU A 57 -5.29 -18.31 -1.33
C LEU A 57 -6.39 -18.74 -0.36
N VAL A 58 -7.58 -18.20 -0.57
CA VAL A 58 -8.79 -18.51 0.19
C VAL A 58 -9.59 -19.59 -0.52
N SER A 59 -10.07 -20.56 0.22
CA SER A 59 -10.93 -21.65 -0.27
C SER A 59 -12.19 -21.87 0.57
N SER A 60 -12.15 -21.52 1.84
CA SER A 60 -13.23 -21.75 2.80
C SER A 60 -13.78 -20.43 3.38
N PRO A 61 -15.08 -20.37 3.72
CA PRO A 61 -15.66 -19.20 4.40
C PRO A 61 -15.01 -18.83 5.73
N ALA A 62 -14.45 -19.81 6.43
CA ALA A 62 -13.78 -19.62 7.71
C ALA A 62 -12.31 -19.18 7.58
N ASP A 63 -11.75 -19.18 6.37
CA ASP A 63 -10.36 -18.77 6.16
C ASP A 63 -10.19 -17.29 6.51
N ALA A 64 -9.10 -16.97 7.21
CA ALA A 64 -8.73 -15.60 7.49
C ALA A 64 -8.06 -14.98 6.26
N ILE A 65 -8.43 -13.75 5.93
CA ILE A 65 -7.78 -12.98 4.87
C ILE A 65 -6.50 -12.36 5.43
N THR A 66 -5.36 -12.75 4.86
CA THR A 66 -4.01 -12.42 5.37
C THR A 66 -3.45 -11.11 4.81
N ILE A 67 -4.30 -10.18 4.40
CA ILE A 67 -3.88 -8.86 3.92
C ILE A 67 -3.78 -7.86 5.08
N PRO A 68 -2.97 -6.79 4.93
CA PRO A 68 -2.98 -5.67 5.88
C PRO A 68 -4.37 -5.01 5.94
N ALA A 69 -4.84 -4.65 7.13
CA ALA A 69 -6.17 -4.04 7.30
C ALA A 69 -6.39 -2.77 6.46
N GLY A 70 -5.31 -2.00 6.20
CA GLY A 70 -5.40 -0.84 5.30
C GLY A 70 -5.62 -1.20 3.82
N ALA A 71 -5.48 -2.47 3.44
CA ALA A 71 -5.71 -2.96 2.08
C ALA A 71 -7.09 -3.65 1.93
N GLU A 72 -7.80 -3.93 3.02
CA GLU A 72 -9.10 -4.62 2.98
C GLU A 72 -10.14 -3.81 2.20
N GLU A 73 -10.23 -2.52 2.42
CA GLU A 73 -11.11 -1.61 1.70
C GLU A 73 -10.83 -1.63 0.19
N GLY A 74 -9.54 -1.65 -0.17
CA GLY A 74 -9.11 -1.76 -1.56
C GLY A 74 -9.55 -3.07 -2.21
N LEU A 75 -9.51 -4.16 -1.47
CA LEU A 75 -10.01 -5.45 -1.94
C LEU A 75 -11.51 -5.39 -2.20
N ILE A 76 -12.30 -4.88 -1.24
CA ILE A 76 -13.76 -4.81 -1.32
C ILE A 76 -14.19 -4.00 -2.55
N PHE A 77 -13.77 -2.76 -2.70
CA PHE A 77 -14.21 -1.90 -3.80
C PHE A 77 -13.75 -2.36 -5.18
N ASN A 78 -12.52 -2.87 -5.29
CA ASN A 78 -12.03 -3.35 -6.58
C ASN A 78 -12.71 -4.64 -7.04
N ILE A 79 -13.05 -5.54 -6.10
CA ILE A 79 -13.82 -6.74 -6.43
C ILE A 79 -15.26 -6.39 -6.73
N ALA A 80 -15.91 -5.52 -5.94
CA ALA A 80 -17.25 -5.02 -6.21
C ALA A 80 -17.37 -4.42 -7.62
N LEU A 81 -16.43 -3.56 -8.00
CA LEU A 81 -16.37 -2.96 -9.35
C LEU A 81 -16.31 -4.02 -10.46
N ARG A 82 -15.53 -5.08 -10.28
CA ARG A 82 -15.40 -6.17 -11.25
C ARG A 82 -16.64 -7.06 -11.30
N LEU A 83 -17.31 -7.27 -10.17
CA LEU A 83 -18.52 -8.06 -10.08
C LEU A 83 -19.74 -7.36 -10.66
N CYS A 84 -19.78 -6.02 -10.70
CA CYS A 84 -20.85 -5.28 -11.35
C CYS A 84 -21.10 -5.75 -12.79
N THR A 85 -20.06 -6.08 -13.53
CA THR A 85 -20.18 -6.61 -14.91
C THR A 85 -20.72 -8.04 -14.95
N THR A 86 -20.50 -8.83 -13.90
CA THR A 86 -20.97 -10.23 -13.82
C THR A 86 -22.44 -10.29 -13.44
N TYR A 87 -22.88 -9.37 -12.58
CA TYR A 87 -24.26 -9.28 -12.11
C TYR A 87 -25.12 -8.30 -12.93
N ASP A 88 -24.59 -7.77 -14.05
CA ASP A 88 -25.28 -6.78 -14.92
C ASP A 88 -25.78 -5.54 -14.17
N ILE A 89 -25.00 -5.08 -13.20
CA ILE A 89 -25.28 -3.91 -12.38
C ILE A 89 -24.52 -2.70 -12.94
N THR A 90 -25.19 -1.56 -13.03
CA THR A 90 -24.56 -0.31 -13.48
C THR A 90 -23.54 0.18 -12.47
N VAL A 91 -22.31 0.42 -12.94
CA VAL A 91 -21.23 0.94 -12.10
C VAL A 91 -21.51 2.38 -11.69
N SER A 92 -21.53 2.65 -10.39
CA SER A 92 -21.58 4.00 -9.85
C SER A 92 -20.22 4.71 -10.05
N ALA A 93 -20.26 6.00 -10.39
CA ALA A 93 -19.05 6.83 -10.48
C ALA A 93 -18.32 6.91 -9.13
N ASP A 94 -19.06 6.92 -8.02
CA ASP A 94 -18.52 6.93 -6.66
C ASP A 94 -17.75 5.63 -6.35
N LEU A 95 -18.32 4.47 -6.70
CA LEU A 95 -17.64 3.17 -6.55
C LEU A 95 -16.36 3.12 -7.38
N ALA A 96 -16.37 3.63 -8.61
CA ALA A 96 -15.20 3.66 -9.46
C ALA A 96 -14.07 4.56 -8.88
N MET A 97 -14.41 5.69 -8.30
CA MET A 97 -13.46 6.57 -7.62
C MET A 97 -12.87 5.89 -6.37
N LYS A 98 -13.73 5.34 -5.49
CA LYS A 98 -13.29 4.60 -4.31
C LYS A 98 -12.37 3.43 -4.67
N ALA A 99 -12.70 2.66 -5.69
CA ALA A 99 -11.89 1.54 -6.16
C ALA A 99 -10.50 2.00 -6.64
N ARG A 100 -10.42 3.14 -7.36
CA ARG A 100 -9.14 3.70 -7.82
C ARG A 100 -8.28 4.20 -6.67
N ASP A 101 -8.86 4.96 -5.75
CA ASP A 101 -8.14 5.55 -4.62
C ASP A 101 -7.63 4.47 -3.67
N SER A 102 -8.48 3.49 -3.36
CA SER A 102 -8.11 2.36 -2.51
C SER A 102 -7.09 1.43 -3.17
N LEU A 103 -7.09 1.28 -4.51
CA LEU A 103 -6.04 0.56 -5.22
C LEU A 103 -4.67 1.25 -5.07
N ASN A 104 -4.63 2.58 -5.11
CA ASN A 104 -3.41 3.33 -4.85
C ASN A 104 -2.87 3.06 -3.44
N VAL A 105 -3.74 3.01 -2.43
CA VAL A 105 -3.36 2.66 -1.06
C VAL A 105 -2.76 1.25 -0.99
N MET A 106 -3.40 0.27 -1.65
CA MET A 106 -2.87 -1.10 -1.73
C MET A 106 -1.47 -1.15 -2.35
N ASN A 107 -1.25 -0.40 -3.42
CA ASN A 107 0.06 -0.31 -4.08
C ASN A 107 1.13 0.33 -3.18
N ILE A 108 0.79 1.37 -2.43
CA ILE A 108 1.72 2.01 -1.48
C ILE A 108 2.09 1.04 -0.35
N ILE A 109 1.12 0.29 0.17
CA ILE A 109 1.36 -0.70 1.23
C ILE A 109 2.21 -1.86 0.72
N GLY A 110 1.93 -2.37 -0.47
CA GLY A 110 2.60 -3.53 -1.05
C GLY A 110 3.97 -3.24 -1.67
N ASN A 111 4.26 -1.97 -2.00
CA ASN A 111 5.52 -1.52 -2.58
C ASN A 111 6.14 -0.41 -1.74
N PRO A 112 6.63 -0.69 -0.52
CA PRO A 112 7.31 0.32 0.26
C PRO A 112 8.55 0.81 -0.49
N PRO A 113 8.83 2.14 -0.52
CA PRO A 113 9.99 2.67 -1.19
C PRO A 113 11.27 2.04 -0.64
N PRO A 114 12.23 1.65 -1.49
CA PRO A 114 13.48 1.08 -1.04
C PRO A 114 14.22 2.09 -0.17
N LYS A 115 14.76 1.64 0.95
CA LYS A 115 15.64 2.46 1.78
C LYS A 115 16.95 2.65 1.01
N SER A 116 17.17 3.83 0.47
CA SER A 116 18.45 4.19 -0.12
C SER A 116 19.43 4.59 1.00
N SER A 117 20.61 4.00 0.98
CA SER A 117 21.74 4.45 1.79
C SER A 117 22.91 4.74 0.87
N TYR A 118 23.60 5.84 1.10
CA TYR A 118 24.82 6.12 0.38
C TYR A 118 25.91 5.14 0.84
N PRO A 119 26.68 4.55 -0.09
CA PRO A 119 27.86 3.79 0.28
C PRO A 119 28.82 4.67 1.07
N GLY A 120 29.38 4.15 2.17
CA GLY A 120 30.28 4.90 3.03
C GLY A 120 31.60 5.36 2.38
N ASN A 121 31.89 4.87 1.17
CA ASN A 121 33.05 5.22 0.35
C ASN A 121 32.75 6.27 -0.74
N MET A 122 31.50 6.75 -0.82
CA MET A 122 31.20 7.86 -1.73
C MET A 122 31.80 9.16 -1.22
N PRO A 123 32.39 9.99 -2.09
CA PRO A 123 32.85 11.31 -1.71
C PRO A 123 31.65 12.13 -1.21
N ILE A 124 31.75 12.59 0.01
CA ILE A 124 30.76 13.47 0.62
C ILE A 124 30.97 14.83 -0.03
N GLY A 125 29.93 15.35 -0.67
CA GLY A 125 30.02 16.63 -1.38
C GLY A 125 30.46 17.78 -0.46
N SER A 126 31.10 18.79 -1.03
CA SER A 126 31.47 20.00 -0.32
C SER A 126 30.22 20.62 0.34
N GLY A 127 30.30 20.88 1.63
CA GLY A 127 29.15 21.35 2.40
C GLY A 127 28.55 20.32 3.37
N ASN A 128 29.10 19.11 3.43
CA ASN A 128 28.76 18.20 4.49
C ASN A 128 29.46 18.60 5.80
N TYR A 129 28.66 18.76 6.84
CA TYR A 129 29.11 19.19 8.18
C TYR A 129 30.25 18.34 8.78
N GLN A 130 30.34 17.07 8.41
CA GLN A 130 31.40 16.17 8.89
C GLN A 130 32.80 16.46 8.27
N ASN A 131 32.87 17.28 7.25
CA ASN A 131 34.11 17.59 6.56
C ASN A 131 34.73 18.93 7.02
N THR A 132 34.22 19.52 8.08
CA THR A 132 34.70 20.79 8.66
C THR A 132 36.15 20.71 9.12
N TYR A 133 36.65 19.52 9.38
CA TYR A 133 38.03 19.31 9.81
C TYR A 133 39.08 19.50 8.70
N ASN A 134 38.69 19.41 7.44
CA ASN A 134 39.63 19.44 6.32
C ASN A 134 39.55 20.71 5.46
N ASN A 135 38.80 21.69 5.89
CA ASN A 135 38.76 23.06 5.36
C ASN A 135 38.82 23.22 3.82
N PHE A 136 38.27 22.23 3.09
CA PHE A 136 38.12 22.27 1.64
C PHE A 136 36.75 22.80 1.19
N ASN A 137 36.13 23.64 2.02
CA ASN A 137 34.93 24.36 1.61
C ASN A 137 35.36 25.52 0.71
N PHE A 138 34.66 25.68 -0.41
CA PHE A 138 34.84 26.80 -1.34
C PHE A 138 34.54 28.18 -0.72
N TYR A 139 34.11 28.19 0.51
CA TYR A 139 33.87 29.39 1.29
C TYR A 139 34.87 29.39 2.45
N ASP A 140 35.71 30.37 2.50
CA ASP A 140 36.41 30.74 3.74
C ASP A 140 35.37 31.22 4.75
N GLY A 141 34.66 30.25 5.31
CA GLY A 141 33.73 30.48 6.40
C GLY A 141 34.53 30.74 7.64
N CYS A 142 34.76 31.98 7.98
CA CYS A 142 34.99 32.32 9.37
C CYS A 142 33.85 31.75 10.17
N CYS A 143 34.10 30.68 10.96
CA CYS A 143 33.14 30.20 11.93
C CYS A 143 32.91 31.34 12.92
N GLU A 144 31.71 31.89 12.92
CA GLU A 144 31.32 32.97 13.84
C GLU A 144 31.43 32.57 15.32
N ASP A 145 31.68 31.28 15.61
CA ASP A 145 31.70 30.74 16.97
C ASP A 145 33.14 30.56 17.55
N ASP A 146 34.23 30.86 16.79
CA ASP A 146 35.59 30.82 17.33
C ASP A 146 36.40 32.03 16.87
N PRO A 147 36.49 33.10 17.70
CA PRO A 147 37.19 34.33 17.36
C PRO A 147 38.71 34.15 17.31
N THR A 148 39.26 32.97 17.65
CA THR A 148 40.72 32.73 17.64
C THR A 148 41.21 32.08 16.35
N SER A 149 40.35 31.65 15.44
CA SER A 149 40.70 30.95 14.19
C SER A 149 40.88 31.88 12.98
N CYS A 150 40.65 33.18 13.13
CA CYS A 150 40.79 34.19 12.06
C CYS A 150 42.10 34.99 12.19
N GLU A 151 43.20 34.39 12.60
CA GLU A 151 44.49 35.05 12.43
C GLU A 151 44.96 34.93 10.97
N THR A 152 44.81 36.02 10.24
CA THR A 152 45.41 36.24 8.95
C THR A 152 46.92 36.24 9.08
N THR A 153 47.54 35.24 8.49
CA THR A 153 48.99 35.33 8.19
C THR A 153 49.18 36.35 7.07
N GLU A 154 49.80 37.45 7.42
CA GLU A 154 50.43 38.37 6.48
C GLU A 154 51.53 37.70 5.65
#